data_f70eae6936fe539f94f152bb1d2730d7
#
_entry.id   f70eae6936fe539f94f152bb1d2730d7
#
_cell.length_a   1.000
_cell.length_b   1.000
_cell.length_c   1.000
_cell.angle_alpha   90.00
_cell.angle_beta   90.00
_cell.angle_gamma   90.00
#
_symmetry.space_group_name_H-M   'P 1'
#
loop_
_entity.id
_entity.type
_entity.pdbx_description
1 polymer ?
#
loop_
_entity_poly.entity_id
_entity_poly.type
_entity_poly.pdbx_seq_one_letter_code
_entity_poly.pdbx_strand_id
1 'polypeptide(L)'
;RELRKKYICSFIDINSEYFVNHILTMKAYCDGMCYDGYLWDCLANPKVISKECAHQIIQSMEDFYVMWDIHSCEKIFVPNYWKYPKTSILFVENWADLLELTLPEDIYLFDDSFTRSVIFTHETDDEDNPYCIECSR
;
A
#
# COMPACT_ATOMS: atom_id res chain seq x y z
N ARG A 1 0.80 -7.18 -12.26
CA ARG A 1 -0.37 -6.47 -12.82
C ARG A 1 -1.69 -7.07 -12.36
N GLU A 2 -1.84 -8.39 -12.47
CA GLU A 2 -3.06 -9.08 -12.04
C GLU A 2 -3.27 -9.00 -10.52
N LEU A 3 -2.20 -9.12 -9.74
CA LEU A 3 -2.28 -9.01 -8.27
C LEU A 3 -2.78 -7.63 -7.85
N ARG A 4 -2.29 -6.56 -8.50
CA ARG A 4 -2.73 -5.19 -8.19
C ARG A 4 -4.21 -4.98 -8.53
N LYS A 5 -4.66 -5.48 -9.67
CA LYS A 5 -6.08 -5.43 -10.02
C LYS A 5 -6.94 -6.16 -9.01
N LYS A 6 -6.51 -7.35 -8.60
CA LYS A 6 -7.23 -8.15 -7.63
C LYS A 6 -7.27 -7.47 -6.26
N TYR A 7 -6.17 -6.82 -5.86
CA TYR A 7 -6.13 -6.00 -4.65
C TYR A 7 -7.17 -4.87 -4.72
N ILE A 8 -7.17 -4.12 -5.81
CA ILE A 8 -8.10 -2.99 -5.99
C ILE A 8 -9.55 -3.50 -5.93
N CYS A 9 -9.87 -4.58 -6.62
CA CYS A 9 -11.21 -5.16 -6.58
C CYS A 9 -11.61 -5.66 -5.19
N SER A 10 -10.65 -6.09 -4.38
CA SER A 10 -10.92 -6.66 -3.05
C SER A 10 -11.05 -5.62 -1.96
N PHE A 11 -10.29 -4.53 -2.01
CA PHE A 11 -10.14 -3.63 -0.87
C PHE A 11 -10.48 -2.17 -1.16
N ILE A 12 -10.56 -1.77 -2.41
CA ILE A 12 -10.76 -0.36 -2.78
C ILE A 12 -12.22 -0.11 -3.16
N ASP A 13 -12.75 1.03 -2.72
CA ASP A 13 -14.04 1.52 -3.17
C ASP A 13 -13.88 2.22 -4.52
N ILE A 14 -14.01 1.43 -5.59
CA ILE A 14 -13.81 1.91 -6.96
C ILE A 14 -14.92 2.85 -7.43
N ASN A 15 -16.00 2.95 -6.70
CA ASN A 15 -17.10 3.87 -6.99
C ASN A 15 -16.96 5.19 -6.25
N SER A 16 -15.95 5.33 -5.39
CA SER A 16 -15.72 6.57 -4.66
C SER A 16 -15.28 7.68 -5.62
N GLU A 17 -15.68 8.91 -5.29
CA GLU A 17 -15.25 10.08 -6.04
C GLU A 17 -13.72 10.24 -6.03
N TYR A 18 -13.09 9.93 -4.91
CA TYR A 18 -11.65 9.97 -4.78
C TYR A 18 -10.94 9.02 -5.77
N PHE A 19 -11.41 7.78 -5.85
CA PHE A 19 -10.82 6.81 -6.78
C PHE A 19 -10.93 7.29 -8.23
N VAL A 20 -12.10 7.76 -8.63
CA VAL A 20 -12.34 8.22 -10.00
C VAL A 20 -11.46 9.42 -10.35
N ASN A 21 -11.33 10.38 -9.43
CA ASN A 21 -10.62 11.63 -9.70
C ASN A 21 -9.10 11.54 -9.52
N HIS A 22 -8.61 10.67 -8.64
CA HIS A 22 -7.19 10.65 -8.27
C HIS A 22 -6.45 9.38 -8.65
N ILE A 23 -7.12 8.24 -8.69
CA ILE A 23 -6.46 6.96 -8.96
C ILE A 23 -6.69 6.53 -10.42
N LEU A 24 -7.93 6.57 -10.87
CA LEU A 24 -8.27 6.11 -12.22
C LEU A 24 -7.66 6.99 -13.31
N THR A 25 -7.51 8.27 -13.03
CA THR A 25 -6.95 9.24 -13.97
C THR A 25 -5.42 9.25 -13.86
N MET A 26 -4.75 8.42 -14.63
CA MET A 26 -3.29 8.39 -14.66
C MET A 26 -2.75 9.45 -15.61
N LYS A 27 -1.59 10.01 -15.25
CA LYS A 27 -0.87 11.02 -16.02
C LYS A 27 0.54 10.54 -16.32
N ALA A 28 1.10 11.03 -17.43
CA ALA A 28 2.49 10.75 -17.79
C ALA A 28 3.43 11.72 -17.04
N TYR A 29 4.46 11.16 -16.41
CA TYR A 29 5.58 11.88 -15.80
C TYR A 29 6.88 11.39 -16.42
N CYS A 30 8.00 12.03 -16.08
CA CYS A 30 9.31 11.63 -16.60
C CYS A 30 9.68 10.18 -16.24
N ASP A 31 9.14 9.67 -15.16
CA ASP A 31 9.39 8.32 -14.63
C ASP A 31 8.23 7.34 -14.88
N GLY A 32 7.33 7.67 -15.78
CA GLY A 32 6.25 6.79 -16.23
C GLY A 32 4.85 7.29 -15.92
N MET A 33 3.87 6.41 -16.12
CA MET A 33 2.47 6.73 -15.81
C MET A 33 2.21 6.61 -14.31
N CYS A 34 1.61 7.65 -13.74
CA CYS A 34 1.34 7.72 -12.31
C CYS A 34 -0.06 8.28 -12.04
N TYR A 35 -0.67 7.84 -10.95
CA TYR A 35 -1.86 8.51 -10.42
C TYR A 35 -1.45 9.52 -9.34
N ASP A 36 -2.38 10.39 -8.96
CA ASP A 36 -2.12 11.53 -8.08
C ASP A 36 -2.91 11.39 -6.77
N GLY A 37 -2.75 10.27 -6.09
CA GLY A 37 -3.43 9.99 -4.84
C GLY A 37 -2.87 8.76 -4.16
N TYR A 38 -3.51 8.35 -3.07
CA TYR A 38 -3.18 7.16 -2.30
C TYR A 38 -4.34 6.19 -2.32
N LEU A 39 -4.07 4.91 -2.57
CA LEU A 39 -5.12 3.88 -2.48
C LEU A 39 -5.75 3.83 -1.09
N TRP A 40 -4.98 4.12 -0.04
CA TRP A 40 -5.51 4.09 1.32
C TRP A 40 -6.52 5.21 1.63
N ASP A 41 -6.63 6.23 0.79
CA ASP A 41 -7.68 7.25 0.91
C ASP A 41 -9.04 6.80 0.35
N CYS A 42 -9.10 5.66 -0.32
CA CYS A 42 -10.34 5.16 -0.91
C CYS A 42 -10.58 3.66 -0.62
N LEU A 43 -10.22 3.21 0.58
CA LEU A 43 -10.48 1.86 1.03
C LEU A 43 -11.98 1.62 1.28
N ALA A 44 -12.46 0.42 0.98
CA ALA A 44 -13.87 0.07 1.14
C ALA A 44 -14.27 -0.10 2.61
N ASN A 45 -13.44 -0.74 3.42
CA ASN A 45 -13.73 -1.03 4.83
C ASN A 45 -12.51 -0.77 5.70
N PRO A 46 -12.07 0.49 5.84
CA PRO A 46 -10.87 0.80 6.62
C PRO A 46 -11.14 0.79 8.11
N LYS A 47 -10.15 0.35 8.88
CA LYS A 47 -10.13 0.43 10.33
C LYS A 47 -8.73 0.84 10.77
N VAL A 48 -8.64 1.93 11.54
CA VAL A 48 -7.36 2.38 12.09
C VAL A 48 -6.93 1.43 13.21
N ILE A 49 -5.68 0.99 13.15
CA ILE A 49 -5.11 0.05 14.13
C ILE A 49 -3.76 0.56 14.61
N SER A 50 -3.29 0.02 15.74
CA SER A 50 -1.96 0.32 16.24
C SER A 50 -0.89 -0.39 15.41
N LYS A 51 0.35 0.10 15.49
CA LYS A 51 1.50 -0.54 14.85
C LYS A 51 1.68 -1.97 15.36
N GLU A 52 1.48 -2.19 16.67
CA GLU A 52 1.58 -3.51 17.28
C GLU A 52 0.55 -4.47 16.71
N CYS A 53 -0.69 -4.01 16.57
CA CYS A 53 -1.76 -4.79 15.96
C CYS A 53 -1.43 -5.12 14.50
N ALA A 54 -0.93 -4.15 13.74
CA ALA A 54 -0.51 -4.35 12.36
C ALA A 54 0.56 -5.45 12.26
N HIS A 55 1.58 -5.40 13.12
CA HIS A 55 2.64 -6.42 13.16
C HIS A 55 2.10 -7.81 13.48
N GLN A 56 1.16 -7.90 14.42
CA GLN A 56 0.54 -9.19 14.77
C GLN A 56 -0.22 -9.80 13.59
N ILE A 57 -0.95 -8.98 12.86
CA ILE A 57 -1.69 -9.44 11.68
C ILE A 57 -0.73 -9.96 10.61
N ILE A 58 0.34 -9.23 10.33
CA ILE A 58 1.33 -9.62 9.31
C ILE A 58 2.03 -10.90 9.72
N GLN A 59 2.41 -11.03 11.00
CA GLN A 59 3.05 -12.24 11.50
C GLN A 59 2.14 -13.47 11.43
N SER A 60 0.82 -13.28 11.42
CA SER A 60 -0.13 -14.38 11.22
C SER A 60 -0.21 -14.86 9.78
N MET A 61 0.29 -14.08 8.83
CA MET A 61 0.43 -14.48 7.43
C MET A 61 1.73 -15.26 7.28
N GLU A 62 1.70 -16.43 6.63
CA GLU A 62 2.93 -17.21 6.41
C GLU A 62 3.85 -16.53 5.42
N ASP A 63 3.28 -16.13 4.30
CA ASP A 63 3.92 -15.33 3.27
C ASP A 63 2.93 -14.28 2.80
N PHE A 64 3.45 -13.20 2.22
CA PHE A 64 2.61 -12.07 1.84
C PHE A 64 3.26 -11.26 0.73
N TYR A 65 2.43 -10.42 0.09
CA TYR A 65 2.86 -9.46 -0.91
C TYR A 65 2.96 -8.07 -0.31
N VAL A 66 3.89 -7.28 -0.86
CA VAL A 66 4.05 -5.87 -0.53
C VAL A 66 3.99 -5.06 -1.83
N MET A 67 3.12 -4.08 -1.87
CA MET A 67 3.06 -3.13 -2.98
C MET A 67 2.97 -1.70 -2.45
N TRP A 68 3.10 -0.73 -3.35
CA TRP A 68 3.01 0.70 -3.03
C TRP A 68 2.27 1.44 -4.12
N ASP A 69 1.97 2.70 -3.86
CA ASP A 69 1.27 3.55 -4.82
C ASP A 69 2.16 3.87 -6.02
N ILE A 70 1.54 3.98 -7.19
CA ILE A 70 2.24 4.31 -8.43
C ILE A 70 2.33 5.82 -8.55
N HIS A 71 3.19 6.42 -7.73
CA HIS A 71 3.44 7.85 -7.73
C HIS A 71 4.69 8.21 -8.54
N SER A 72 4.74 9.47 -9.01
CA SER A 72 5.98 10.03 -9.54
C SER A 72 6.98 10.25 -8.41
N CYS A 73 8.23 9.84 -8.61
CA CYS A 73 9.31 10.10 -7.66
C CYS A 73 9.66 11.58 -7.54
N GLU A 74 9.19 12.43 -8.45
CA GLU A 74 9.31 13.88 -8.33
C GLU A 74 8.55 14.44 -7.14
N LYS A 75 7.45 13.77 -6.75
CA LYS A 75 6.60 14.23 -5.64
C LYS A 75 6.98 13.60 -4.32
N ILE A 76 7.54 12.40 -4.34
CA ILE A 76 7.85 11.64 -3.13
C ILE A 76 9.30 11.19 -3.21
N PHE A 77 10.13 11.73 -2.32
CA PHE A 77 11.50 11.26 -2.20
C PHE A 77 11.52 10.01 -1.30
N VAL A 78 11.90 8.89 -1.90
CA VAL A 78 12.08 7.63 -1.19
C VAL A 78 13.49 7.11 -1.49
N PRO A 79 14.36 6.94 -0.48
CA PRO A 79 15.69 6.40 -0.70
C PRO A 79 15.61 5.04 -1.41
N ASN A 80 16.40 4.86 -2.46
CA ASN A 80 16.43 3.63 -3.26
C ASN A 80 15.09 3.27 -3.94
N TYR A 81 14.21 4.25 -4.15
CA TYR A 81 12.94 4.03 -4.83
C TYR A 81 13.11 3.37 -6.21
N TRP A 82 14.16 3.77 -6.94
CA TRP A 82 14.47 3.23 -8.26
C TRP A 82 14.98 1.78 -8.24
N LYS A 83 15.24 1.21 -7.07
CA LYS A 83 15.66 -0.19 -6.96
C LYS A 83 14.58 -1.14 -7.50
N TYR A 84 13.33 -0.74 -7.37
CA TYR A 84 12.18 -1.50 -7.90
C TYR A 84 11.33 -0.60 -8.80
N PRO A 85 10.81 -1.12 -9.93
CA PRO A 85 9.80 -0.38 -10.68
C PRO A 85 8.58 -0.04 -9.81
N LYS A 86 7.93 1.09 -10.09
CA LYS A 86 6.75 1.52 -9.34
C LYS A 86 5.63 0.49 -9.30
N THR A 87 5.51 -0.30 -10.35
CA THR A 87 4.48 -1.32 -10.51
C THR A 87 4.85 -2.66 -9.90
N SER A 88 6.02 -2.76 -9.28
CA SER A 88 6.47 -4.00 -8.63
C SER A 88 5.60 -4.38 -7.44
N ILE A 89 5.45 -5.68 -7.26
CA ILE A 89 4.87 -6.26 -6.07
C ILE A 89 5.89 -7.29 -5.58
N LEU A 90 6.35 -7.11 -4.34
CA LEU A 90 7.33 -8.00 -3.74
C LEU A 90 6.62 -9.16 -3.05
N PHE A 91 7.21 -10.35 -3.14
CA PHE A 91 6.77 -11.52 -2.39
C PHE A 91 7.72 -11.75 -1.24
N VAL A 92 7.19 -11.79 -0.02
CA VAL A 92 7.98 -11.91 1.21
C VAL A 92 7.57 -13.19 1.93
N GLU A 93 8.53 -14.10 2.10
CA GLU A 93 8.29 -15.40 2.73
C GLU A 93 8.49 -15.36 4.25
N ASN A 94 9.20 -14.37 4.75
CA ASN A 94 9.51 -14.24 6.17
C ASN A 94 9.36 -12.79 6.61
N TRP A 95 8.55 -12.57 7.64
CA TRP A 95 8.33 -11.25 8.24
C TRP A 95 9.64 -10.49 8.52
N ALA A 96 10.66 -11.19 9.02
CA ALA A 96 11.94 -10.57 9.35
C ALA A 96 12.62 -9.94 8.12
N ASP A 97 12.42 -10.49 6.94
CA ASP A 97 13.00 -9.95 5.71
C ASP A 97 12.42 -8.59 5.34
N LEU A 98 11.16 -8.33 5.70
CA LEU A 98 10.52 -7.05 5.45
C LEU A 98 11.27 -5.90 6.15
N LEU A 99 11.76 -6.14 7.36
CA LEU A 99 12.45 -5.13 8.16
C LEU A 99 13.78 -4.69 7.57
N GLU A 100 14.36 -5.50 6.69
CA GLU A 100 15.64 -5.22 6.03
C GLU A 100 15.47 -4.49 4.70
N LEU A 101 14.23 -4.38 4.21
CA LEU A 101 13.95 -3.72 2.93
C LEU A 101 13.82 -2.21 3.11
N THR A 102 14.37 -1.47 2.14
CA THR A 102 14.11 -0.02 2.03
C THR A 102 12.93 0.15 1.08
N LEU A 103 11.80 0.55 1.62
CA LEU A 103 10.53 0.66 0.89
C LEU A 103 9.97 2.09 1.01
N PRO A 104 9.02 2.46 0.12
CA PRO A 104 8.22 3.66 0.35
C PRO A 104 7.53 3.65 1.71
N GLU A 105 7.20 4.82 2.23
CA GLU A 105 6.53 4.93 3.52
C GLU A 105 5.10 4.37 3.49
N ASP A 106 4.44 4.48 2.33
CA ASP A 106 3.07 4.01 2.13
C ASP A 106 3.12 2.66 1.45
N ILE A 107 2.87 1.59 2.20
CA ILE A 107 2.90 0.22 1.69
C ILE A 107 1.65 -0.55 2.06
N TYR A 108 1.31 -1.48 1.18
CA TYR A 108 0.11 -2.32 1.26
C TYR A 108 0.54 -3.78 1.34
N LEU A 109 0.19 -4.45 2.43
CA LEU A 109 0.53 -5.86 2.65
C LEU A 109 -0.74 -6.72 2.59
N PHE A 110 -0.66 -7.83 1.89
CA PHE A 110 -1.77 -8.74 1.71
C PHE A 110 -1.25 -10.13 1.32
N ASP A 111 -2.08 -11.14 1.44
CA ASP A 111 -1.73 -12.51 1.05
C ASP A 111 -2.67 -13.04 -0.06
N ASP A 112 -2.46 -14.28 -0.44
CA ASP A 112 -3.24 -14.93 -1.51
C ASP A 112 -4.72 -15.13 -1.17
N SER A 113 -5.11 -14.96 0.10
CA SER A 113 -6.52 -15.09 0.49
C SER A 113 -7.35 -13.88 0.07
N PHE A 114 -6.72 -12.70 -0.05
CA PHE A 114 -7.40 -11.43 -0.33
C PHE A 114 -8.56 -11.14 0.63
N THR A 115 -8.43 -11.60 1.88
CA THR A 115 -9.46 -11.37 2.90
C THR A 115 -9.15 -10.17 3.77
N ARG A 116 -7.89 -9.81 3.90
CA ARG A 116 -7.42 -8.74 4.77
C ARG A 116 -6.14 -8.13 4.23
N SER A 117 -6.03 -6.80 4.36
CA SER A 117 -4.83 -6.05 4.03
C SER A 117 -4.42 -5.18 5.21
N VAL A 118 -3.13 -5.01 5.40
CA VAL A 118 -2.55 -4.07 6.37
C VAL A 118 -1.80 -3.00 5.59
N ILE A 119 -2.06 -1.75 5.91
CA ILE A 119 -1.46 -0.60 5.25
C ILE A 119 -0.67 0.22 6.26
N PHE A 120 0.59 0.50 5.94
CA PHE A 120 1.40 1.48 6.64
C PHE A 120 1.39 2.76 5.82
N THR A 121 1.16 3.90 6.47
CA THR A 121 1.12 5.20 5.80
C THR A 121 2.25 6.09 6.31
N HIS A 122 2.53 7.18 5.58
CA HIS A 122 3.50 8.19 6.00
C HIS A 122 2.96 9.12 7.09
N GLU A 123 1.66 9.02 7.40
CA GLU A 123 1.03 9.88 8.38
C GLU A 123 1.19 9.35 9.81
N THR A 124 1.04 10.25 10.76
CA THR A 124 1.02 9.95 12.19
C THR A 124 -0.24 10.55 12.80
N ASP A 125 -0.63 10.03 13.97
CA ASP A 125 -1.72 10.63 14.74
C ASP A 125 -1.22 11.82 15.57
N ASP A 126 -2.10 12.43 16.40
CA ASP A 126 -1.78 13.60 17.21
C ASP A 126 -0.68 13.34 18.26
N GLU A 127 -0.41 12.07 18.57
CA GLU A 127 0.61 11.65 19.53
C GLU A 127 1.88 11.12 18.86
N ASP A 128 2.05 11.39 17.55
CA ASP A 128 3.17 10.92 16.73
C ASP A 128 3.24 9.38 16.57
N ASN A 129 2.14 8.67 16.83
CA ASN A 129 2.08 7.24 16.54
C ASN A 129 1.86 7.00 15.04
N PRO A 130 2.48 5.96 14.46
CA PRO A 130 2.25 5.62 13.07
C PRO A 130 0.78 5.36 12.77
N TYR A 131 0.29 5.93 11.67
CA TYR A 131 -1.08 5.73 11.22
C TYR A 131 -1.14 4.47 10.35
N CYS A 132 -1.67 3.40 10.92
CA CYS A 132 -1.82 2.11 10.26
C CYS A 132 -3.30 1.77 10.07
N ILE A 133 -3.59 1.04 8.98
CA ILE A 133 -4.96 0.70 8.62
C ILE A 133 -5.05 -0.81 8.37
N GLU A 134 -6.12 -1.42 8.89
CA GLU A 134 -6.56 -2.75 8.47
C GLU A 134 -7.76 -2.59 7.55
N CYS A 135 -7.73 -3.26 6.41
CA CYS A 135 -8.85 -3.31 5.49
C CYS A 135 -9.31 -4.75 5.35
N SER A 136 -10.57 -5.02 5.64
CA SER A 136 -11.18 -6.33 5.46
C SER A 136 -12.06 -6.34 4.23
N ARG A 137 -12.07 -7.47 3.56
CA ARG A 137 -12.95 -7.67 2.41
C ARG A 137 -14.39 -7.89 2.82
#